data_7556eefa28e8524eee6e5d4dd45a9c55
#
_entry.id   7556eefa28e8524eee6e5d4dd45a9c55
#
_cell.length_a   1.000
_cell.length_b   1.000
_cell.length_c   1.000
_cell.angle_alpha   90.00
_cell.angle_beta   90.00
_cell.angle_gamma   90.00
#
_symmetry.space_group_name_H-M   'P 1'
#
loop_
_entity.id
_entity.type
_entity.pdbx_description
1 polymer ?
#
loop_
_entity_poly.entity_id
_entity_poly.type
_entity_poly.pdbx_seq_one_letter_code
_entity_poly.pdbx_strand_id
1 'polypeptide(L)' 'RMEKAARLLREEDLSIQDVIADVGISSRSYFYKEFARKFGMTPKDYREQHKNP' A
#
# COMPACT_ATOMS: atom_id res chain seq x y z
N ARG A 1 9.98 3.57 1.21
CA ARG A 1 8.81 3.20 2.00
C ARG A 1 7.64 2.84 1.14
N MET A 2 7.29 3.70 0.21
CA MET A 2 6.14 3.44 -0.64
C MET A 2 6.39 2.24 -1.55
N GLU A 3 7.60 2.07 -2.01
CA GLU A 3 7.93 0.93 -2.86
C GLU A 3 7.83 -0.38 -2.10
N LYS A 4 8.27 -0.38 -0.83
CA LYS A 4 8.11 -1.57 0.00
C LYS A 4 6.64 -1.85 0.27
N ALA A 5 5.86 -0.79 0.52
CA ALA A 5 4.43 -0.96 0.74
C ALA A 5 3.76 -1.57 -0.48
N ALA A 6 4.11 -1.09 -1.67
CA ALA A 6 3.54 -1.63 -2.91
C ALA A 6 3.89 -3.11 -3.07
N ARG A 7 5.13 -3.47 -2.76
CA ARG A 7 5.53 -4.87 -2.84
C ARG A 7 4.74 -5.75 -1.88
N LEU A 8 4.55 -5.27 -0.65
CA LEU A 8 3.78 -6.03 0.33
C LEU A 8 2.33 -6.18 -0.11
N LEU A 9 1.76 -5.15 -0.71
CA LEU A 9 0.39 -5.22 -1.20
C LEU A 9 0.24 -6.24 -2.33
N ARG A 10 1.27 -6.38 -3.15
CA ARG A 10 1.25 -7.34 -4.26
C ARG A 10 1.51 -8.77 -3.80
N GLU A 11 2.48 -8.94 -2.90
CA GLU A 11 3.05 -10.26 -2.62
C GLU A 11 2.55 -10.89 -1.34
N GLU A 12 2.08 -10.08 -0.40
CA GLU A 12 1.66 -10.58 0.91
C GLU A 12 0.16 -10.42 1.10
N ASP A 13 -0.41 -11.29 1.93
CA ASP A 13 -1.83 -11.23 2.23
C ASP A 13 -2.06 -10.44 3.52
N LEU A 14 -1.49 -9.25 3.56
CA LEU A 14 -1.61 -8.34 4.70
C LEU A 14 -2.71 -7.34 4.47
N SER A 15 -3.36 -6.92 5.55
CA SER A 15 -4.29 -5.82 5.44
C SER A 15 -3.53 -4.54 5.13
N ILE A 16 -4.22 -3.54 4.58
CA ILE A 16 -3.56 -2.27 4.29
C ILE A 16 -3.03 -1.66 5.58
N GLN A 17 -3.77 -1.78 6.68
CA GLN A 17 -3.30 -1.26 7.96
C GLN A 17 -2.01 -1.94 8.40
N ASP A 18 -1.91 -3.24 8.20
CA ASP A 18 -0.69 -3.98 8.56
C ASP A 18 0.48 -3.54 7.68
N VAL A 19 0.23 -3.26 6.41
CA VAL A 19 1.27 -2.76 5.53
C VAL A 19 1.77 -1.40 6.01
N ILE A 20 0.85 -0.52 6.40
CA ILE A 20 1.23 0.81 6.91
C ILE A 20 2.12 0.67 8.13
N ALA A 21 1.75 -0.21 9.05
CA ALA A 21 2.54 -0.43 10.25
C ALA A 21 3.90 -1.01 9.93
N ASP A 22 3.94 -1.94 8.99
CA ASP A 22 5.19 -2.62 8.65
C ASP A 22 6.22 -1.68 8.02
N VAL A 23 5.77 -0.69 7.28
CA VAL A 23 6.70 0.27 6.67
C VAL A 23 7.00 1.45 7.61
N GLY A 24 6.48 1.42 8.83
CA GLY A 24 6.84 2.39 9.85
C GLY A 24 6.21 3.76 9.68
N ILE A 25 5.05 3.82 9.07
CA ILE A 25 4.33 5.08 8.91
C ILE A 25 3.23 5.17 9.96
N SER A 26 3.23 6.25 10.73
CA SER A 26 2.28 6.40 11.82
C SER A 26 0.99 7.10 11.40
N SER A 27 0.99 7.81 10.27
CA SER A 27 -0.19 8.53 9.81
C SER A 27 -0.81 7.81 8.63
N ARG A 28 -2.02 7.31 8.83
CA ARG A 28 -2.76 6.65 7.76
C ARG A 28 -3.08 7.61 6.63
N SER A 29 -3.48 8.83 6.98
CA SER A 29 -3.79 9.84 5.96
C SER A 29 -2.58 10.15 5.09
N TYR A 30 -1.43 10.29 5.73
CA TYR A 30 -0.19 10.53 5.01
C TYR A 30 0.11 9.37 4.06
N PHE A 31 -0.05 8.15 4.55
CA PHE A 31 0.22 6.98 3.73
C PHE A 31 -0.65 6.97 2.47
N TYR A 32 -1.95 7.16 2.64
CA TYR A 32 -2.87 7.13 1.51
C TYR A 32 -2.56 8.22 0.51
N LYS A 33 -2.27 9.42 1.01
CA LYS A 33 -1.97 10.55 0.14
C LYS A 33 -0.69 10.31 -0.65
N GLU A 34 0.37 9.88 0.02
CA GLU A 34 1.65 9.65 -0.65
C GLU A 34 1.60 8.47 -1.59
N PHE A 35 0.88 7.42 -1.22
CA PHE A 35 0.75 6.26 -2.09
C PHE A 35 0.02 6.65 -3.37
N ALA A 36 -1.07 7.37 -3.25
CA ALA A 36 -1.83 7.80 -4.42
C ALA A 36 -1.01 8.71 -5.31
N ARG A 37 -0.22 9.61 -4.71
CA ARG A 37 0.62 10.52 -5.48
C ARG A 37 1.68 9.75 -6.26
N LYS A 38 2.27 8.75 -5.65
CA LYS A 38 3.36 8.00 -6.30
C LYS A 38 2.85 7.01 -7.33
N PHE A 39 1.75 6.32 -7.04
CA PHE A 39 1.28 5.23 -7.90
C PHE A 39 0.01 5.57 -8.69
N GLY A 40 -0.57 6.74 -8.45
CA GLY A 40 -1.74 7.18 -9.21
C GLY A 40 -3.03 6.47 -8.85
N MET A 41 -3.07 5.75 -7.75
CA MET A 41 -4.26 5.05 -7.31
C MET A 41 -4.16 4.75 -5.81
N THR A 42 -5.28 4.38 -5.21
CA THR A 42 -5.28 4.04 -3.79
C THR A 42 -4.59 2.69 -3.57
N PRO A 43 -4.13 2.43 -2.33
CA PRO A 43 -3.55 1.12 -2.02
C PRO A 43 -4.51 -0.04 -2.32
N LYS A 44 -5.79 0.16 -2.06
CA LYS A 44 -6.78 -0.89 -2.34
C LYS A 44 -6.87 -1.17 -3.84
N ASP A 45 -6.95 -0.11 -4.63
CA ASP A 45 -7.03 -0.28 -6.08
C ASP A 45 -5.76 -0.91 -6.63
N TYR A 46 -4.62 -0.52 -6.08
CA TYR A 46 -3.35 -1.08 -6.49
C TYR A 46 -3.32 -2.59 -6.25
N ARG A 47 -3.76 -3.01 -5.07
CA ARG A 47 -3.81 -4.45 -4.75
C ARG A 47 -4.74 -5.19 -5.71
N GLU A 48 -5.91 -4.61 -5.98
CA GLU A 48 -6.86 -5.26 -6.86
C GLU A 48 -6.30 -5.44 -8.26
N GLN A 49 -5.58 -4.44 -8.77
CA GLN A 49 -5.01 -4.53 -10.11
C GLN A 49 -3.89 -5.55 -10.20
N HIS A 50 -3.20 -5.80 -9.10
CA HIS A 50 -2.06 -6.72 -9.09
C HIS A 50 -2.40 -8.06 -8.48
N LYS A 51 -3.68 -8.30 -8.23
CA LYS A 51 -4.11 -9.55 -7.65
C LYS A 51 -4.10 -10.65 -8.71
N ASN A 52 -3.51 -11.78 -8.38
CA ASN A 52 -3.51 -12.92 -9.29
C ASN A 52 -4.85 -13.61 -9.27
N PRO A 53 -5.38 -13.99 -10.45
CA PRO A 53 -6.65 -14.74 -10.51
C PRO A 53 -6.54 -16.10 -9.85
#